data_a4f2c2c7f9ff3cf295fc22692992a54d
#
_entry.id   a4f2c2c7f9ff3cf295fc22692992a54d
#
_cell.length_a   1.000
_cell.length_b   1.000
_cell.length_c   1.000
_cell.angle_alpha   90.00
_cell.angle_beta   90.00
_cell.angle_gamma   90.00
#
_symmetry.space_group_name_H-M   'P 1'
#
loop_
_entity.id
_entity.type
_entity.pdbx_description
1 polymer ?
#
loop_
_entity_poly.entity_id
_entity_poly.type
_entity_poly.pdbx_seq_one_letter_code
_entity_poly.pdbx_strand_id
1 'polypeptide(L)'
;WPSDFDATGRRIAVIGSAATAVQLVPALTGIAARLDVHQRHANSLWPKPDGRYPRWYRPFAVAERGVFRALGELFSRGLDDRSVLGRAHRAITSWRLRSQVRDPRLRAQLTPDYTIGCKRILFSNDYYPALTRDDVQLLTDPIARITPTGVVTRDQAGAETEREVDA
;
A
#
# COMPACT_ATOMS: atom_id res chain seq x y z
N TRP A 1 -0.07 16.48 11.05
CA TRP A 1 0.98 15.79 11.78
C TRP A 1 1.72 16.81 12.64
N PRO A 2 1.74 16.65 13.98
CA PRO A 2 2.49 17.55 14.85
C PRO A 2 3.98 17.51 14.52
N SER A 3 4.65 18.66 14.52
CA SER A 3 6.07 18.76 14.16
C SER A 3 7.01 18.07 15.17
N ASP A 4 6.51 17.84 16.38
CA ASP A 4 7.19 17.23 17.52
C ASP A 4 6.78 15.77 17.76
N PHE A 5 6.02 15.16 16.83
CA PHE A 5 5.60 13.78 16.98
C PHE A 5 6.76 12.81 16.80
N ASP A 6 7.08 12.08 17.87
CA ASP A 6 8.06 10.99 17.85
C ASP A 6 7.32 9.64 17.82
N ALA A 7 7.60 8.86 16.77
CA ALA A 7 7.05 7.51 16.57
C ALA A 7 7.82 6.41 17.29
N THR A 8 8.98 6.75 17.87
CA THR A 8 9.93 5.78 18.44
C THR A 8 9.28 4.99 19.58
N GLY A 9 9.26 3.68 19.44
CA GLY A 9 8.75 2.76 20.46
C GLY A 9 7.24 2.79 20.68
N ARG A 10 6.48 3.54 19.87
CA ARG A 10 5.01 3.64 20.00
C ARG A 10 4.28 2.55 19.23
N ARG A 11 3.08 2.23 19.70
CA ARG A 11 2.08 1.42 18.98
C ARG A 11 1.24 2.36 18.15
N ILE A 12 1.26 2.22 16.84
CA ILE A 12 0.63 3.17 15.91
C ILE A 12 -0.41 2.46 15.05
N ALA A 13 -1.60 3.03 14.96
CA ALA A 13 -2.62 2.61 14.01
C ALA A 13 -2.60 3.48 12.76
N VAL A 14 -2.46 2.84 11.59
CA VAL A 14 -2.57 3.50 10.29
C VAL A 14 -3.91 3.11 9.66
N ILE A 15 -4.86 4.05 9.64
CA ILE A 15 -6.20 3.81 9.09
C ILE A 15 -6.23 4.16 7.60
N GLY A 16 -6.36 3.13 6.79
CA GLY A 16 -6.37 3.21 5.33
C GLY A 16 -5.12 2.64 4.68
N SER A 17 -5.22 2.31 3.39
CA SER A 17 -4.15 1.70 2.58
C SER A 17 -3.86 2.49 1.29
N ALA A 18 -4.25 3.76 1.23
CA ALA A 18 -4.05 4.62 0.06
C ALA A 18 -2.61 5.16 -0.02
N ALA A 19 -2.37 6.12 -0.92
CA ALA A 19 -1.03 6.61 -1.26
C ALA A 19 -0.21 7.09 -0.04
N THR A 20 -0.85 7.72 0.95
CA THR A 20 -0.19 8.15 2.18
C THR A 20 0.27 6.96 3.01
N ALA A 21 -0.59 5.97 3.23
CA ALA A 21 -0.26 4.78 4.01
C ALA A 21 0.85 3.95 3.35
N VAL A 22 0.83 3.86 2.00
CA VAL A 22 1.85 3.14 1.22
C VAL A 22 3.26 3.75 1.38
N GLN A 23 3.36 5.04 1.71
CA GLN A 23 4.62 5.71 2.02
C GLN A 23 4.92 5.73 3.52
N LEU A 24 3.90 5.93 4.36
CA LEU A 24 4.04 6.08 5.80
C LEU A 24 4.42 4.76 6.48
N VAL A 25 3.75 3.66 6.12
CA VAL A 25 4.00 2.35 6.75
C VAL A 25 5.46 1.93 6.63
N PRO A 26 6.08 1.93 5.41
CA PRO A 26 7.51 1.61 5.33
C PRO A 26 8.42 2.57 6.11
N ALA A 27 8.05 3.85 6.19
CA ALA A 27 8.83 4.85 6.91
C ALA A 27 8.78 4.68 8.43
N LEU A 28 7.72 4.06 8.96
CA LEU A 28 7.56 3.81 10.39
C LEU A 28 8.10 2.45 10.84
N THR A 29 8.33 1.51 9.90
CA THR A 29 8.89 0.19 10.24
C THR A 29 10.28 0.31 10.83
N GLY A 30 10.52 -0.40 11.95
CA GLY A 30 11.78 -0.35 12.67
C GLY A 30 11.95 0.89 13.57
N ILE A 31 10.97 1.82 13.58
CA ILE A 31 10.92 2.98 14.47
C ILE A 31 9.80 2.77 15.50
N ALA A 32 8.60 2.47 15.04
CA ALA A 32 7.48 2.12 15.90
C ALA A 32 7.68 0.75 16.54
N ALA A 33 7.17 0.55 17.76
CA ALA A 33 7.18 -0.76 18.41
C ALA A 33 6.21 -1.74 17.73
N ARG A 34 5.07 -1.22 17.23
CA ARG A 34 4.06 -1.98 16.49
C ARG A 34 3.28 -1.05 15.55
N LEU A 35 2.99 -1.57 14.34
CA LEU A 35 2.11 -0.91 13.38
C LEU A 35 0.89 -1.77 13.11
N ASP A 36 -0.29 -1.24 13.40
CA ASP A 36 -1.58 -1.84 13.05
C ASP A 36 -2.13 -1.11 11.81
N VAL A 37 -2.11 -1.78 10.65
CA VAL A 37 -2.55 -1.19 9.38
C VAL A 37 -3.96 -1.65 9.08
N HIS A 38 -4.93 -0.74 9.20
CA HIS A 38 -6.34 -1.03 8.93
C HIS A 38 -6.66 -0.82 7.46
N GLN A 39 -6.95 -1.90 6.76
CA GLN A 39 -7.23 -1.90 5.32
C GLN A 39 -8.65 -2.42 5.02
N ARG A 40 -9.48 -1.59 4.41
CA ARG A 40 -10.79 -2.01 3.92
C ARG A 40 -10.72 -2.73 2.57
N HIS A 41 -9.87 -2.24 1.67
CA HIS A 41 -9.65 -2.81 0.34
C HIS A 41 -8.17 -2.76 -0.02
N ALA A 42 -7.68 -3.82 -0.64
CA ALA A 42 -6.34 -3.87 -1.18
C ALA A 42 -6.17 -2.88 -2.36
N ASN A 43 -4.94 -2.42 -2.60
CA ASN A 43 -4.61 -1.57 -3.74
C ASN A 43 -3.62 -2.29 -4.67
N SER A 44 -3.74 -2.01 -5.97
CA SER A 44 -2.74 -2.45 -6.94
C SER A 44 -1.48 -1.61 -6.81
N LEU A 45 -0.34 -2.28 -6.59
CA LEU A 45 0.95 -1.64 -6.44
C LEU A 45 1.87 -1.96 -7.61
N TRP A 46 2.40 -0.90 -8.22
CA TRP A 46 3.44 -0.99 -9.23
C TRP A 46 4.82 -0.70 -8.65
N PRO A 47 5.89 -1.22 -9.28
CA PRO A 47 7.24 -0.86 -8.89
C PRO A 47 7.44 0.64 -9.09
N LYS A 48 8.07 1.28 -8.12
CA LYS A 48 8.48 2.67 -8.21
C LYS A 48 9.88 2.71 -8.83
N PRO A 49 10.10 3.48 -9.90
CA PRO A 49 11.44 3.70 -10.41
C PRO A 49 12.20 4.58 -9.39
N ASP A 50 12.97 3.94 -8.51
CA ASP A 50 13.81 4.62 -7.54
C ASP A 50 15.23 4.72 -8.09
N GLY A 51 15.58 5.86 -8.63
CA GLY A 51 16.92 6.14 -9.12
C GLY A 51 17.29 7.62 -8.95
N ARG A 52 18.55 7.89 -8.59
CA ARG A 52 19.08 9.25 -8.69
C ARG A 52 19.40 9.53 -10.15
N TYR A 53 18.71 10.48 -10.72
CA TYR A 53 19.04 10.95 -12.07
C TYR A 53 20.37 11.73 -12.03
N PRO A 54 21.40 11.28 -12.75
CA PRO A 54 22.64 12.03 -12.87
C PRO A 54 22.38 13.37 -13.56
N ARG A 55 23.20 14.39 -13.25
CA ARG A 55 22.99 15.76 -13.77
C ARG A 55 22.96 15.84 -15.30
N TRP A 56 23.71 14.97 -15.98
CA TRP A 56 23.73 14.91 -17.45
C TRP A 56 22.42 14.36 -18.05
N TYR A 57 21.57 13.69 -17.24
CA TYR A 57 20.31 13.14 -17.68
C TYR A 57 19.21 14.18 -17.87
N ARG A 58 19.39 15.40 -17.33
CA ARG A 58 18.39 16.48 -17.37
C ARG A 58 17.77 16.74 -18.74
N PRO A 59 18.52 16.84 -19.86
CA PRO A 59 17.93 17.06 -21.19
C PRO A 59 17.07 15.86 -21.67
N PHE A 60 17.40 14.66 -21.23
CA PHE A 60 16.63 13.45 -21.57
C PHE A 60 15.37 13.27 -20.72
N ALA A 61 15.33 13.87 -19.52
CA ALA A 61 14.19 13.78 -18.62
C ALA A 61 12.91 14.40 -19.22
N VAL A 62 13.02 15.38 -20.11
CA VAL A 62 11.88 15.98 -20.80
C VAL A 62 11.31 15.01 -21.84
N ALA A 63 12.18 14.37 -22.63
CA ALA A 63 11.76 13.36 -23.59
C ALA A 63 11.16 12.14 -22.90
N GLU A 64 11.79 11.67 -21.81
CA GLU A 64 11.28 10.58 -20.97
C GLU A 64 9.87 10.88 -20.43
N ARG A 65 9.65 12.10 -19.90
CA ARG A 65 8.31 12.51 -19.44
C ARG A 65 7.27 12.46 -20.57
N GLY A 66 7.66 12.87 -21.78
CA GLY A 66 6.81 12.78 -22.97
C GLY A 66 6.42 11.33 -23.28
N VAL A 67 7.42 10.43 -23.27
CA VAL A 67 7.20 9.00 -23.48
C VAL A 67 6.33 8.40 -22.38
N PHE A 68 6.62 8.66 -21.10
CA PHE A 68 5.80 8.17 -19.99
C PHE A 68 4.37 8.70 -20.05
N ARG A 69 4.18 9.96 -20.46
CA ARG A 69 2.84 10.52 -20.66
C ARG A 69 2.09 9.80 -21.77
N ALA A 70 2.72 9.61 -22.93
CA ALA A 70 2.11 8.90 -24.07
C ALA A 70 1.79 7.44 -23.71
N LEU A 71 2.71 6.76 -23.03
CA LEU A 71 2.48 5.40 -22.51
C LEU A 71 1.36 5.38 -21.47
N GLY A 72 1.29 6.36 -20.58
CA GLY A 72 0.23 6.52 -19.60
C GLY A 72 -1.14 6.72 -20.23
N GLU A 73 -1.23 7.53 -21.28
CA GLU A 73 -2.46 7.73 -22.08
C GLU A 73 -2.88 6.45 -22.81
N LEU A 74 -1.94 5.74 -23.41
CA LEU A 74 -2.21 4.44 -24.04
C LEU A 74 -2.64 3.41 -23.00
N PHE A 75 -1.98 3.39 -21.85
CA PHE A 75 -2.27 2.49 -20.74
C PHE A 75 -3.65 2.77 -20.13
N SER A 76 -4.02 4.06 -19.97
CA SER A 76 -5.33 4.44 -19.41
C SER A 76 -6.50 3.96 -20.27
N ARG A 77 -6.33 3.91 -21.59
CA ARG A 77 -7.34 3.35 -22.52
C ARG A 77 -7.48 1.83 -22.43
N GLY A 78 -6.47 1.15 -21.88
CA GLY A 78 -6.45 -0.30 -21.72
C GLY A 78 -6.81 -0.78 -20.31
N LEU A 79 -7.24 0.11 -19.40
CA LEU A 79 -7.58 -0.22 -18.00
C LEU A 79 -8.94 -0.93 -17.87
N ASP A 80 -9.19 -1.90 -18.73
CA ASP A 80 -10.29 -2.85 -18.59
C ASP A 80 -9.68 -4.25 -18.40
N ASP A 81 -10.16 -5.00 -17.41
CA ASP A 81 -9.72 -6.38 -17.14
C ASP A 81 -9.86 -7.30 -18.35
N ARG A 82 -10.75 -6.98 -19.28
CA ARG A 82 -10.96 -7.70 -20.54
C ARG A 82 -9.89 -7.38 -21.60
N SER A 83 -9.22 -6.24 -21.47
CA SER A 83 -8.18 -5.83 -22.39
C SER A 83 -6.89 -6.65 -22.20
N VAL A 84 -6.05 -6.72 -23.24
CA VAL A 84 -4.73 -7.35 -23.16
C VAL A 84 -3.86 -6.62 -22.13
N LEU A 85 -3.93 -5.28 -22.11
CA LEU A 85 -3.18 -4.44 -21.16
C LEU A 85 -3.64 -4.66 -19.72
N GLY A 86 -4.95 -4.77 -19.47
CA GLY A 86 -5.49 -5.06 -18.15
C GLY A 86 -5.04 -6.43 -17.62
N ARG A 87 -5.05 -7.46 -18.50
CA ARG A 87 -4.53 -8.79 -18.13
C ARG A 87 -3.02 -8.75 -17.83
N ALA A 88 -2.24 -8.03 -18.64
CA ALA A 88 -0.81 -7.87 -18.39
C ALA A 88 -0.54 -7.14 -17.08
N HIS A 89 -1.27 -6.07 -16.80
CA HIS A 89 -1.18 -5.36 -15.52
C HIS A 89 -1.47 -6.29 -14.34
N ARG A 90 -2.58 -7.02 -14.39
CA ARG A 90 -2.95 -7.97 -13.34
C ARG A 90 -1.88 -9.07 -13.16
N ALA A 91 -1.30 -9.55 -14.23
CA ALA A 91 -0.23 -10.53 -14.18
C ALA A 91 1.02 -9.96 -13.49
N ILE A 92 1.44 -8.75 -13.85
CA ILE A 92 2.61 -8.06 -13.26
C ILE A 92 2.40 -7.81 -11.77
N THR A 93 1.26 -7.23 -11.38
CA THR A 93 0.97 -6.93 -9.96
C THR A 93 0.84 -8.20 -9.13
N SER A 94 0.21 -9.25 -9.66
CA SER A 94 0.08 -10.55 -8.99
C SER A 94 1.43 -11.25 -8.85
N TRP A 95 2.26 -11.23 -9.90
CA TRP A 95 3.61 -11.77 -9.83
C TRP A 95 4.44 -11.06 -8.77
N ARG A 96 4.40 -9.72 -8.75
CA ARG A 96 5.11 -8.91 -7.76
C ARG A 96 4.64 -9.21 -6.33
N LEU A 97 3.33 -9.26 -6.11
CA LEU A 97 2.78 -9.61 -4.80
C LEU A 97 3.28 -10.99 -4.34
N ARG A 98 3.24 -11.99 -5.23
CA ARG A 98 3.72 -13.34 -4.93
C ARG A 98 5.22 -13.41 -4.66
N SER A 99 6.01 -12.60 -5.33
CA SER A 99 7.47 -12.58 -5.13
C SER A 99 7.88 -11.94 -3.80
N GLN A 100 7.10 -11.00 -3.27
CA GLN A 100 7.41 -10.26 -2.06
C GLN A 100 6.67 -10.78 -0.81
N VAL A 101 5.49 -11.37 -0.97
CA VAL A 101 4.67 -11.87 0.16
C VAL A 101 4.56 -13.39 0.07
N ARG A 102 5.24 -14.09 0.98
CA ARG A 102 5.25 -15.56 1.03
C ARG A 102 4.02 -16.15 1.72
N ASP A 103 3.49 -15.44 2.74
CA ASP A 103 2.31 -15.88 3.46
C ASP A 103 1.06 -15.85 2.57
N PRO A 104 0.36 -16.97 2.37
CA PRO A 104 -0.83 -17.04 1.53
C PRO A 104 -2.01 -16.24 2.07
N ARG A 105 -2.14 -16.11 3.40
CA ARG A 105 -3.24 -15.37 4.06
C ARG A 105 -3.05 -13.87 3.83
N LEU A 106 -1.86 -13.36 4.13
CA LEU A 106 -1.52 -11.95 3.88
C LEU A 106 -1.64 -11.61 2.38
N ARG A 107 -1.22 -12.52 1.51
CA ARG A 107 -1.34 -12.35 0.06
C ARG A 107 -2.79 -12.26 -0.40
N ALA A 108 -3.69 -13.07 0.16
CA ALA A 108 -5.12 -12.99 -0.13
C ALA A 108 -5.70 -11.64 0.29
N GLN A 109 -5.35 -11.12 1.46
CA GLN A 109 -5.76 -9.81 1.96
C GLN A 109 -5.22 -8.65 1.10
N LEU A 110 -4.06 -8.82 0.47
CA LEU A 110 -3.40 -7.80 -0.38
C LEU A 110 -3.77 -7.92 -1.87
N THR A 111 -4.59 -8.89 -2.24
CA THR A 111 -5.06 -9.06 -3.61
C THR A 111 -6.29 -8.19 -3.86
N PRO A 112 -6.23 -7.22 -4.80
CA PRO A 112 -7.39 -6.38 -5.12
C PRO A 112 -8.56 -7.21 -5.69
N ASP A 113 -9.76 -6.91 -5.23
CA ASP A 113 -11.04 -7.56 -5.59
C ASP A 113 -11.86 -6.77 -6.62
N TYR A 114 -11.29 -5.69 -7.17
CA TYR A 114 -11.95 -4.79 -8.11
C TYR A 114 -11.26 -4.77 -9.48
N THR A 115 -11.98 -4.28 -10.49
CA THR A 115 -11.47 -4.09 -11.84
C THR A 115 -10.40 -3.00 -11.88
N ILE A 116 -9.32 -3.26 -12.61
CA ILE A 116 -8.25 -2.29 -12.86
C ILE A 116 -8.84 -1.00 -13.42
N GLY A 117 -8.34 0.14 -12.90
CA GLY A 117 -8.84 1.46 -13.29
C GLY A 117 -9.94 2.01 -12.39
N CYS A 118 -10.65 1.18 -11.61
CA CYS A 118 -11.62 1.67 -10.62
C CYS A 118 -10.99 2.42 -9.45
N LYS A 119 -9.72 2.16 -9.19
CA LYS A 119 -8.91 2.88 -8.19
C LYS A 119 -7.56 3.27 -8.79
N ARG A 120 -6.94 4.32 -8.21
CA ARG A 120 -5.60 4.74 -8.63
C ARG A 120 -4.58 3.63 -8.37
N ILE A 121 -3.72 3.40 -9.33
CA ILE A 121 -2.55 2.55 -9.19
C ILE A 121 -1.54 3.29 -8.32
N LEU A 122 -1.02 2.62 -7.31
CA LEU A 122 -0.01 3.16 -6.41
C LEU A 122 1.36 2.61 -6.76
N PHE A 123 2.41 3.34 -6.39
CA PHE A 123 3.80 2.98 -6.67
C PHE A 123 4.58 2.85 -5.37
N SER A 124 5.14 1.67 -5.11
CA SER A 124 6.03 1.44 -3.96
C SER A 124 6.88 0.20 -4.17
N ASN A 125 8.10 0.23 -3.69
CA ASN A 125 8.98 -0.93 -3.61
C ASN A 125 8.97 -1.58 -2.22
N ASP A 126 8.61 -0.82 -1.19
CA ASP A 126 8.88 -1.15 0.21
C ASP A 126 7.61 -1.53 0.99
N TYR A 127 6.41 -1.25 0.47
CA TYR A 127 5.17 -1.47 1.19
C TYR A 127 4.89 -2.95 1.49
N TYR A 128 5.01 -3.84 0.48
CA TYR A 128 4.82 -5.26 0.72
C TYR A 128 5.88 -5.85 1.67
N PRO A 129 7.19 -5.56 1.51
CA PRO A 129 8.19 -5.95 2.48
C PRO A 129 7.90 -5.44 3.91
N ALA A 130 7.41 -4.20 4.06
CA ALA A 130 7.02 -3.66 5.36
C ALA A 130 5.89 -4.48 6.01
N LEU A 131 4.88 -4.88 5.25
CA LEU A 131 3.76 -5.69 5.74
C LEU A 131 4.12 -7.14 6.07
N THR A 132 5.29 -7.62 5.66
CA THR A 132 5.77 -8.98 6.01
C THR A 132 6.58 -9.04 7.30
N ARG A 133 6.77 -7.91 7.96
CA ARG A 133 7.53 -7.82 9.22
C ARG A 133 6.66 -8.23 10.41
N ASP A 134 7.31 -8.76 11.45
CA ASP A 134 6.63 -9.19 12.67
C ASP A 134 6.06 -8.04 13.50
N ASP A 135 6.64 -6.83 13.35
CA ASP A 135 6.19 -5.60 14.01
C ASP A 135 5.03 -4.88 13.28
N VAL A 136 4.55 -5.44 12.15
CA VAL A 136 3.46 -4.86 11.35
C VAL A 136 2.33 -5.86 11.19
N GLN A 137 1.12 -5.45 11.51
CA GLN A 137 -0.08 -6.28 11.35
C GLN A 137 -1.07 -5.63 10.39
N LEU A 138 -1.49 -6.37 9.36
CA LEU A 138 -2.57 -5.96 8.46
C LEU A 138 -3.91 -6.44 9.03
N LEU A 139 -4.84 -5.51 9.20
CA LEU A 139 -6.17 -5.72 9.76
C LEU A 139 -7.23 -5.38 8.72
N THR A 140 -8.11 -6.32 8.43
CA THR A 140 -9.16 -6.16 7.41
C THR A 140 -10.57 -6.07 8.01
N ASP A 141 -10.70 -6.32 9.32
CA ASP A 141 -11.98 -6.19 10.00
C ASP A 141 -12.43 -4.73 10.06
N PRO A 142 -13.74 -4.46 9.93
CA PRO A 142 -14.28 -3.12 10.02
C PRO A 142 -13.99 -2.48 11.37
N ILE A 143 -13.59 -1.21 11.35
CA ILE A 143 -13.47 -0.41 12.57
C ILE A 143 -14.89 -0.11 13.07
N ALA A 144 -15.19 -0.55 14.30
CA ALA A 144 -16.46 -0.27 14.98
C ALA A 144 -16.43 1.12 15.65
N ARG A 145 -15.32 1.45 16.32
CA ARG A 145 -15.11 2.75 16.98
C ARG A 145 -13.63 2.99 17.30
N ILE A 146 -13.31 4.22 17.54
CA ILE A 146 -12.02 4.65 18.07
C ILE A 146 -12.25 5.08 19.53
N THR A 147 -11.40 4.62 20.42
CA THR A 147 -11.41 4.96 21.85
C THR A 147 -10.23 5.86 22.17
N PRO A 148 -10.18 6.48 23.35
CA PRO A 148 -9.00 7.26 23.77
C PRO A 148 -7.72 6.42 23.87
N THR A 149 -7.84 5.10 23.96
CA THR A 149 -6.73 4.16 24.17
C THR A 149 -6.48 3.22 22.99
N GLY A 150 -7.35 3.23 21.96
CA GLY A 150 -7.19 2.27 20.90
C GLY A 150 -8.20 2.31 19.76
N VAL A 151 -8.13 1.26 18.94
CA VAL A 151 -9.06 1.04 17.82
C VAL A 151 -9.81 -0.28 18.07
N VAL A 152 -11.13 -0.21 18.05
CA VAL A 152 -12.00 -1.39 18.17
C VAL A 152 -12.44 -1.83 16.78
N THR A 153 -12.13 -3.07 16.44
CA THR A 153 -12.60 -3.72 15.22
C THR A 153 -13.68 -4.75 15.55
N ARG A 154 -14.55 -5.05 14.58
CA ARG A 154 -15.59 -6.05 14.71
C ARG A 154 -15.41 -7.11 13.61
N ASP A 155 -15.33 -8.36 14.00
CA ASP A 155 -15.24 -9.46 13.06
C ASP A 155 -16.59 -9.80 12.41
N GLN A 156 -16.61 -10.77 11.50
CA GLN A 156 -17.82 -11.22 10.80
C GLN A 156 -18.83 -11.91 11.73
N ALA A 157 -18.38 -12.43 12.88
CA ALA A 157 -19.24 -13.04 13.90
C ALA A 157 -19.83 -12.01 14.86
N GLY A 158 -19.44 -10.74 14.73
CA GLY A 158 -19.88 -9.64 15.57
C GLY A 158 -19.06 -9.44 16.84
N ALA A 159 -18.01 -10.23 17.06
CA ALA A 159 -17.12 -10.06 18.19
C ALA A 159 -16.24 -8.80 18.03
N GLU A 160 -16.14 -8.02 19.08
CA GLU A 160 -15.31 -6.81 19.11
C GLU A 160 -13.96 -7.08 19.74
N THR A 161 -12.93 -6.58 19.12
CA THR A 161 -11.55 -6.64 19.63
C THR A 161 -10.97 -5.24 19.67
N GLU A 162 -10.56 -4.80 20.84
CA GLU A 162 -9.84 -3.54 21.03
C GLU A 162 -8.34 -3.78 20.93
N ARG A 163 -7.69 -2.92 20.17
CA ARG A 163 -6.24 -2.87 20.06
C ARG A 163 -5.74 -1.54 20.58
N GLU A 164 -4.98 -1.61 21.65
CA GLU A 164 -4.36 -0.42 22.23
C GLU A 164 -3.35 0.20 21.25
N VAL A 165 -3.42 1.50 21.09
CA VAL A 165 -2.48 2.31 20.31
C VAL A 165 -2.17 3.60 21.05
N ASP A 166 -0.99 4.14 20.76
CA ASP A 166 -0.51 5.39 21.34
C ASP A 166 -0.70 6.57 20.35
N ALA A 167 -0.96 6.25 19.05
CA ALA A 167 -1.24 7.22 17.99
C ALA A 167 -1.92 6.56 16.78
#